data_809a4f99b851decd415a2bec802fe6dc
#
_entry.id   809a4f99b851decd415a2bec802fe6dc
#
_cell.length_a   1.000
_cell.length_b   1.000
_cell.length_c   1.000
_cell.angle_alpha   90.00
_cell.angle_beta   90.00
_cell.angle_gamma   90.00
#
_symmetry.space_group_name_H-M   'P 1'
#
loop_
_entity.id
_entity.type
_entity.pdbx_description
1 polymer ?
#
loop_
_entity_poly.entity_id
_entity_poly.type
_entity_poly.pdbx_seq_one_letter_code
_entity_poly.pdbx_strand_id
1 'polypeptide(L)'
;MKPSRPTSSEVARWIAGHFAAHPRAADTAQGIRRWWLVPRHGEVELECVQQALAELEKEGVVSSHSIGGQVVWRLAAQAGQGDGSGGEA
;
A
#
# COMPACT_ATOMS: atom_id res chain seq x y z
N MET A 1 -13.01 1.63 25.43
CA MET A 1 -12.45 1.48 25.37
C MET A 1 -11.55 1.91 24.71
N LYS A 2 -10.94 1.87 24.47
CA LYS A 2 -10.11 2.35 23.97
C LYS A 2 -9.63 2.18 22.93
N PRO A 3 -9.45 2.93 22.37
CA PRO A 3 -9.21 2.62 21.15
C PRO A 3 -7.95 2.28 20.98
N SER A 4 -7.83 1.29 20.45
CA SER A 4 -6.62 0.81 20.24
C SER A 4 -6.05 1.29 19.02
N ARG A 5 -4.85 0.93 18.77
CA ARG A 5 -4.21 1.24 17.54
C ARG A 5 -4.84 0.46 16.43
N PRO A 6 -4.80 0.98 15.21
CA PRO A 6 -5.37 0.26 14.09
C PRO A 6 -4.60 -1.04 13.84
N THR A 7 -5.32 -2.03 13.37
CA THR A 7 -4.70 -3.29 13.00
C THR A 7 -4.10 -3.17 11.60
N SER A 8 -3.21 -4.11 11.26
CA SER A 8 -2.66 -4.10 9.92
C SER A 8 -3.74 -4.31 8.86
N SER A 9 -4.80 -5.04 9.19
CA SER A 9 -5.92 -5.21 8.26
C SER A 9 -6.64 -3.90 8.00
N GLU A 10 -6.83 -3.11 9.03
CA GLU A 10 -7.45 -1.80 8.85
C GLU A 10 -6.57 -0.88 8.02
N VAL A 11 -5.28 -0.88 8.34
CA VAL A 11 -4.33 -0.05 7.62
C VAL A 11 -4.26 -0.49 6.15
N ALA A 12 -4.28 -1.78 5.90
CA ALA A 12 -4.26 -2.29 4.53
C ALA A 12 -5.48 -1.80 3.76
N ARG A 13 -6.62 -1.77 4.40
CA ARG A 13 -7.84 -1.30 3.76
C ARG A 13 -7.74 0.18 3.41
N TRP A 14 -7.20 0.96 4.33
CA TRP A 14 -7.02 2.40 4.09
C TRP A 14 -6.05 2.63 2.94
N ILE A 15 -4.95 1.88 2.91
CA ILE A 15 -3.95 2.02 1.85
C ILE A 15 -4.56 1.62 0.51
N ALA A 16 -5.28 0.51 0.48
CA ALA A 16 -5.91 0.06 -0.75
C ALA A 16 -6.91 1.09 -1.27
N GLY A 17 -7.67 1.70 -0.35
CA GLY A 17 -8.61 2.75 -0.74
C GLY A 17 -7.91 3.97 -1.32
N HIS A 18 -6.77 4.33 -0.75
CA HIS A 18 -6.01 5.46 -1.29
C HIS A 18 -5.51 5.16 -2.70
N PHE A 19 -4.97 3.96 -2.91
CA PHE A 19 -4.50 3.59 -4.25
C PHE A 19 -5.65 3.51 -5.24
N ALA A 20 -6.83 3.09 -4.78
CA ALA A 20 -7.98 3.05 -5.68
C ALA A 20 -8.37 4.44 -6.14
N ALA A 21 -8.24 5.42 -5.25
CA ALA A 21 -8.55 6.80 -5.59
C ALA A 21 -7.41 7.47 -6.36
N HIS A 22 -6.19 7.01 -6.16
CA HIS A 22 -5.00 7.60 -6.78
C HIS A 22 -4.12 6.51 -7.37
N PRO A 23 -4.53 5.93 -8.50
CA PRO A 23 -3.84 4.73 -9.03
C PRO A 23 -2.39 4.96 -9.42
N ARG A 24 -1.98 6.21 -9.57
CA ARG A 24 -0.61 6.51 -9.95
C ARG A 24 0.27 6.88 -8.76
N ALA A 25 -0.30 6.87 -7.57
CA ALA A 25 0.48 7.22 -6.40
C ALA A 25 1.55 6.18 -6.14
N ALA A 26 2.67 6.63 -5.61
CA ALA A 26 3.76 5.75 -5.22
C ALA A 26 4.50 6.45 -4.10
N ASP A 27 4.92 5.68 -3.11
CA ASP A 27 5.66 6.25 -2.00
C ASP A 27 6.33 5.14 -1.22
N THR A 28 7.25 5.54 -0.34
CA THR A 28 7.84 4.61 0.61
C THR A 28 6.85 4.34 1.73
N ALA A 29 7.11 3.31 2.52
CA ALA A 29 6.24 3.02 3.67
C ALA A 29 6.18 4.21 4.62
N GLN A 30 7.31 4.88 4.82
CA GLN A 30 7.36 6.07 5.66
C GLN A 30 6.46 7.18 5.10
N GLY A 31 6.57 7.40 3.78
CA GLY A 31 5.76 8.43 3.14
C GLY A 31 4.28 8.11 3.21
N ILE A 32 3.94 6.85 2.99
CA ILE A 32 2.55 6.42 3.08
C ILE A 32 2.03 6.69 4.48
N ARG A 33 2.79 6.32 5.50
CA ARG A 33 2.40 6.56 6.87
C ARG A 33 2.21 8.04 7.14
N ARG A 34 3.19 8.85 6.77
CA ARG A 34 3.27 10.25 7.12
C ARG A 34 2.29 11.12 6.37
N TRP A 35 2.16 10.86 5.08
CA TRP A 35 1.41 11.75 4.21
C TRP A 35 0.02 11.25 3.88
N TRP A 36 -0.17 9.92 3.87
CA TRP A 36 -1.45 9.35 3.49
C TRP A 36 -2.31 9.00 4.70
N LEU A 37 -1.70 8.42 5.73
CA LEU A 37 -2.46 7.82 6.82
C LEU A 37 -2.61 8.75 8.01
N VAL A 38 -1.50 9.29 8.49
CA VAL A 38 -1.55 10.10 9.70
C VAL A 38 -2.48 11.29 9.55
N PRO A 39 -2.47 12.04 8.43
CA PRO A 39 -3.36 13.19 8.31
C PRO A 39 -4.85 12.83 8.36
N ARG A 40 -5.18 11.60 7.96
CA ARG A 40 -6.58 11.20 7.92
C ARG A 40 -7.01 10.35 9.08
N HIS A 41 -6.13 9.49 9.56
CA HIS A 41 -6.48 8.46 10.52
C HIS A 41 -5.75 8.60 11.84
N GLY A 42 -4.82 9.54 11.94
CA GLY A 42 -4.06 9.72 13.17
C GLY A 42 -2.88 8.79 13.21
N GLU A 43 -2.34 8.63 14.41
CA GLU A 43 -1.11 7.88 14.59
C GLU A 43 -1.23 6.44 14.11
N VAL A 44 -0.30 6.06 13.26
CA VAL A 44 -0.18 4.70 12.76
C VAL A 44 1.30 4.34 12.84
N GLU A 45 1.60 3.17 13.35
CA GLU A 45 3.00 2.77 13.49
C GLU A 45 3.56 2.30 12.16
N LEU A 46 4.82 2.62 11.92
CA LEU A 46 5.47 2.23 10.68
C LEU A 46 5.45 0.73 10.48
N GLU A 47 5.67 -0.01 11.54
CA GLU A 47 5.67 -1.46 11.48
C GLU A 47 4.33 -1.98 10.98
N CYS A 48 3.26 -1.36 11.43
CA CYS A 48 1.92 -1.73 11.01
C CYS A 48 1.71 -1.44 9.52
N VAL A 49 2.24 -0.31 9.07
CA VAL A 49 2.16 0.05 7.65
C VAL A 49 2.95 -0.95 6.80
N GLN A 50 4.13 -1.32 7.25
CA GLN A 50 4.96 -2.28 6.52
C GLN A 50 4.27 -3.63 6.44
N GLN A 51 3.65 -4.05 7.51
CA GLN A 51 2.94 -5.32 7.53
C GLN A 51 1.73 -5.28 6.60
N ALA A 52 1.00 -4.17 6.63
CA ALA A 52 -0.15 -4.00 5.75
C ALA A 52 0.27 -4.03 4.28
N LEU A 53 1.37 -3.37 3.96
CA LEU A 53 1.86 -3.36 2.59
C LEU A 53 2.29 -4.75 2.15
N ALA A 54 2.93 -5.51 3.04
CA ALA A 54 3.33 -6.86 2.71
C ALA A 54 2.10 -7.74 2.43
N GLU A 55 1.05 -7.55 3.19
CA GLU A 55 -0.18 -8.29 2.97
C GLU A 55 -0.81 -7.93 1.63
N LEU A 56 -0.82 -6.64 1.31
CA LEU A 56 -1.38 -6.19 0.04
C LEU A 56 -0.55 -6.68 -1.13
N GLU A 57 0.75 -6.75 -0.96
CA GLU A 57 1.63 -7.27 -2.00
C GLU A 57 1.34 -8.75 -2.23
N LYS A 58 1.16 -9.48 -1.16
CA LYS A 58 0.86 -10.89 -1.24
C LYS A 58 -0.46 -11.13 -1.97
N GLU A 59 -1.40 -10.22 -1.80
CA GLU A 59 -2.69 -10.32 -2.46
C GLU A 59 -2.69 -9.76 -3.87
N GLY A 60 -1.57 -9.21 -4.30
CA GLY A 60 -1.49 -8.68 -5.65
C GLY A 60 -2.06 -7.29 -5.82
N VAL A 61 -2.35 -6.60 -4.73
CA VAL A 61 -2.91 -5.26 -4.79
C VAL A 61 -1.84 -4.21 -5.04
N VAL A 62 -0.68 -4.37 -4.41
CA VAL A 62 0.43 -3.44 -4.57
C VAL A 62 1.69 -4.20 -4.94
N SER A 63 2.66 -3.48 -5.47
CA SER A 63 3.97 -4.05 -5.73
C SER A 63 5.03 -3.13 -5.16
N SER A 64 6.18 -3.70 -4.85
CA SER A 64 7.29 -2.94 -4.29
C SER A 64 8.42 -2.89 -5.31
N HIS A 65 9.12 -1.77 -5.31
CA HIS A 65 10.23 -1.56 -6.23
C HIS A 65 11.36 -0.87 -5.49
N SER A 66 12.56 -1.37 -5.71
CA SER A 66 13.73 -0.79 -5.08
C SER A 66 14.26 0.30 -5.97
N ILE A 67 14.29 1.52 -5.49
CA ILE A 67 14.74 2.67 -6.27
C ILE A 67 15.70 3.46 -5.41
N GLY A 68 16.96 3.57 -5.84
CA GLY A 68 17.92 4.36 -5.11
C GLY A 68 18.11 3.94 -3.67
N GLY A 69 18.03 2.64 -3.39
CA GLY A 69 18.22 2.14 -2.04
C GLY A 69 16.97 2.20 -1.19
N GLN A 70 15.86 2.65 -1.74
CA GLN A 70 14.61 2.72 -1.01
C GLN A 70 13.56 1.85 -1.67
N VAL A 71 12.65 1.33 -0.86
CA VAL A 71 11.55 0.53 -1.39
C VAL A 71 10.33 1.42 -1.56
N VAL A 72 9.84 1.49 -2.78
CA VAL A 72 8.69 2.30 -3.13
C VAL A 72 7.53 1.37 -3.45
N TRP A 73 6.36 1.70 -2.94
CA TRP A 73 5.14 0.90 -3.11
C TRP A 73 4.19 1.60 -4.05
N ARG A 74 3.58 0.84 -4.92
CA ARG A 74 2.64 1.38 -5.89
C ARG A 74 1.58 0.34 -6.18
N LEU A 75 0.51 0.76 -6.82
CA LEU A 75 -0.55 -0.15 -7.21
C LEU A 75 0.04 -1.18 -8.18
N ALA A 76 -0.26 -2.43 -7.97
CA ALA A 76 0.28 -3.48 -8.83
C ALA A 76 -0.36 -3.36 -10.22
N ALA A 77 0.43 -3.65 -11.24
CA ALA A 77 -0.10 -3.66 -12.59
C ALA A 77 -1.01 -4.85 -12.70
N GLN A 78 -2.14 -4.59 -13.17
CA GLN A 78 -3.03 -5.68 -13.26
C GLN A 78 -2.78 -6.44 -14.52
N ALA A 79 -3.10 -6.40 -14.45
CA ALA A 79 -3.11 -6.78 -15.20
C ALA A 79 -3.74 -7.02 -15.84
N GLY A 80 -3.92 -6.60 -15.35
CA GLY A 80 -4.16 -6.86 -15.84
C GLY A 80 -4.38 -7.11 -16.36
N GLN A 81 -4.31 -6.97 -16.15
CA GLN A 81 -4.30 -7.27 -16.49
C GLN A 81 -4.05 -7.76 -17.13
N GLY A 82 -3.96 -7.90 -16.89
CA GLY A 82 -3.51 -8.45 -17.41
C GLY A 82 -3.26 -8.77 -18.13
N ASP A 83 -3.17 -8.80 -18.00
CA ASP A 83 -2.77 -9.19 -18.72
C ASP A 83 -2.54 -9.51 -19.46
N GLY A 84 -2.78 -9.53 -19.21
CA GLY A 84 -2.39 -9.95 -19.79
C GLY A 84 -2.09 -10.22 -20.47
N SER A 85 -2.05 -10.23 -20.30
CA SER A 85 -1.59 -10.61 -20.92
C SER A 85 -1.34 -10.85 -21.67
N GLY A 86 -1.46 -10.84 -21.29
CA GLY A 86 -1.05 -11.22 -21.84
C GLY A 86 -0.79 -11.54 -22.52
N GLY A 87 -0.85 -11.57 -22.40
CA GLY A 87 -0.40 -12.02 -22.93
C GLY A 87 -0.26 -12.43 -23.67
N GLU A 88 -0.23 -12.53 -23.62
CA GLU A 88 0.04 -12.95 -24.21
C GLU A 88 0.05 -13.23 -24.99
N ALA A 89 -0.09 -13.35 -24.83
CA ALA A 89 0.08 -13.56 -25.39
C ALA A 89 0.25 -13.56 -26.10
#